data_18bc9ea9ec1bc12bf89cc7e6156a753e
#
_entry.id   18bc9ea9ec1bc12bf89cc7e6156a753e
#
_cell.length_a   1.000
_cell.length_b   1.000
_cell.length_c   1.000
_cell.angle_alpha   90.00
_cell.angle_beta   90.00
_cell.angle_gamma   90.00
#
_symmetry.space_group_name_H-M   'P 1'
#
loop_
_entity.id
_entity.type
_entity.pdbx_description
1 polymer ?
#
loop_
_entity_poly.entity_id
_entity_poly.type
_entity_poly.pdbx_seq_one_letter_code
_entity_poly.pdbx_strand_id
1 'polypeptide(L)'
;MDLGVLQTLIIMSNLVLSNLKTANKDTIEQIYILNQDLTPMVGSLDNSNELKDLIDMSSDSFYIEKKSEIVGFIVCFRENSIYKSQNYIHFNKKYERFLYIDRVGIRKKHDNKGIGTHLYEHIFNINDENGLRICAEVNIEPKNEISLRFHQKMGFKETSERTINNNYKVKYVEKNAR
;
A
#
# COMPACT_ATOMS: atom_id res chain seq x y z
N MET A 1 10.25 -20.94 23.68
CA MET A 1 9.66 -19.93 22.77
C MET A 1 10.82 -19.22 22.12
N ASP A 2 10.86 -19.20 20.79
CA ASP A 2 12.00 -18.63 20.05
C ASP A 2 12.11 -17.11 20.31
N LEU A 3 13.32 -16.62 20.58
CA LEU A 3 13.58 -15.19 20.86
C LEU A 3 13.06 -14.29 19.70
N GLY A 4 13.13 -14.76 18.47
CA GLY A 4 12.61 -14.07 17.29
C GLY A 4 11.09 -13.90 17.30
N VAL A 5 10.36 -14.91 17.74
CA VAL A 5 8.90 -14.89 17.90
C VAL A 5 8.50 -13.94 19.04
N LEU A 6 9.24 -13.93 20.13
CA LEU A 6 8.99 -13.05 21.26
C LEU A 6 9.24 -11.57 20.88
N GLN A 7 10.32 -11.28 20.16
CA GLN A 7 10.59 -9.92 19.65
C GLN A 7 9.51 -9.45 18.65
N THR A 8 9.04 -10.32 17.76
CA THR A 8 7.96 -9.99 16.81
C THR A 8 6.64 -9.70 17.55
N LEU A 9 6.28 -10.49 18.55
CA LEU A 9 5.12 -10.26 19.42
C LEU A 9 5.21 -8.93 20.18
N ILE A 10 6.37 -8.58 20.74
CA ILE A 10 6.59 -7.30 21.45
C ILE A 10 6.54 -6.10 20.48
N ILE A 11 7.01 -6.25 19.23
CA ILE A 11 6.93 -5.20 18.21
C ILE A 11 5.48 -4.95 17.82
N MET A 12 4.65 -5.99 17.69
CA MET A 12 3.24 -5.93 17.29
C MET A 12 2.31 -5.45 18.41
N SER A 13 2.67 -5.65 19.69
CA SER A 13 1.81 -5.33 20.84
C SER A 13 1.52 -3.83 21.07
N ASN A 14 2.17 -2.94 20.31
CA ASN A 14 2.00 -1.48 20.41
C ASN A 14 1.61 -0.83 19.06
N LEU A 15 1.16 -1.62 18.09
CA LEU A 15 0.67 -1.10 16.81
C LEU A 15 -0.84 -0.86 16.89
N VAL A 16 -1.27 0.33 16.52
CA VAL A 16 -2.69 0.69 16.41
C VAL A 16 -2.99 0.93 14.94
N LEU A 17 -3.85 0.09 14.37
CA LEU A 17 -4.34 0.24 13.01
C LEU A 17 -5.63 1.05 13.04
N SER A 18 -5.72 2.09 12.21
CA SER A 18 -6.87 3.00 12.15
C SER A 18 -7.27 3.30 10.71
N ASN A 19 -8.55 3.61 10.51
CA ASN A 19 -9.09 3.96 9.19
C ASN A 19 -8.70 5.40 8.83
N LEU A 20 -8.12 5.60 7.64
CA LEU A 20 -7.72 6.92 7.14
C LEU A 20 -8.91 7.84 6.83
N LYS A 21 -10.06 7.29 6.47
CA LYS A 21 -11.26 8.09 6.15
C LYS A 21 -11.78 8.89 7.35
N THR A 22 -11.45 8.45 8.56
CA THR A 22 -11.84 9.12 9.82
C THR A 22 -10.69 9.90 10.46
N ALA A 23 -9.54 9.98 9.77
CA ALA A 23 -8.36 10.67 10.29
C ALA A 23 -8.58 12.20 10.33
N ASN A 24 -8.03 12.82 11.36
CA ASN A 24 -8.02 14.28 11.46
C ASN A 24 -6.98 14.92 10.52
N LYS A 25 -7.02 16.23 10.40
CA LYS A 25 -6.15 16.99 9.50
C LYS A 25 -4.66 16.79 9.82
N ASP A 26 -4.29 16.74 11.08
CA ASP A 26 -2.89 16.58 11.50
C ASP A 26 -2.36 15.20 11.12
N THR A 27 -3.17 14.16 11.23
CA THR A 27 -2.86 12.80 10.78
C THR A 27 -2.66 12.75 9.25
N ILE A 28 -3.55 13.40 8.48
CA ILE A 28 -3.40 13.49 7.01
C ILE A 28 -2.11 14.18 6.63
N GLU A 29 -1.75 15.29 7.29
CA GLU A 29 -0.51 16.02 7.05
C GLU A 29 0.73 15.16 7.34
N GLN A 30 0.74 14.42 8.46
CA GLN A 30 1.83 13.52 8.79
C GLN A 30 2.01 12.39 7.78
N ILE A 31 0.89 11.86 7.24
CA ILE A 31 0.94 10.81 6.20
C ILE A 31 1.40 11.39 4.87
N TYR A 32 0.97 12.61 4.52
CA TYR A 32 1.49 13.30 3.35
C TYR A 32 3.01 13.50 3.44
N ILE A 33 3.54 13.96 4.57
CA ILE A 33 4.99 14.09 4.79
C ILE A 33 5.67 12.71 4.63
N LEU A 34 5.10 11.65 5.23
CA LEU A 34 5.64 10.29 5.07
C LEU A 34 5.62 9.83 3.61
N ASN A 35 4.55 10.14 2.86
CA ASN A 35 4.49 9.84 1.43
C ASN A 35 5.63 10.52 0.65
N GLN A 36 5.85 11.80 0.92
CA GLN A 36 6.90 12.58 0.23
C GLN A 36 8.32 12.09 0.56
N ASP A 37 8.57 11.65 1.81
CA ASP A 37 9.84 11.04 2.23
C ASP A 37 10.16 9.72 1.50
N LEU A 38 9.15 9.09 0.91
CA LEU A 38 9.26 7.80 0.20
C LEU A 38 9.31 7.95 -1.31
N THR A 39 9.23 9.17 -1.84
CA THR A 39 9.38 9.39 -3.29
C THR A 39 10.81 9.09 -3.75
N PRO A 40 11.02 8.59 -4.96
CA PRO A 40 10.05 8.28 -6.01
C PRO A 40 9.43 6.88 -5.92
N MET A 41 9.69 6.11 -4.86
CA MET A 41 9.19 4.73 -4.71
C MET A 41 7.68 4.68 -4.46
N VAL A 42 7.13 5.73 -3.87
CA VAL A 42 5.69 6.04 -3.81
C VAL A 42 5.46 7.30 -4.65
N GLY A 43 4.36 7.37 -5.38
CA GLY A 43 4.05 8.52 -6.23
C GLY A 43 4.00 9.83 -5.41
N SER A 44 4.67 10.88 -5.92
CA SER A 44 4.62 12.21 -5.31
C SER A 44 3.21 12.79 -5.36
N LEU A 45 2.89 13.63 -4.40
CA LEU A 45 1.65 14.41 -4.31
C LEU A 45 2.01 15.90 -4.17
N ASP A 46 1.19 16.79 -4.73
CA ASP A 46 1.46 18.23 -4.69
C ASP A 46 1.26 18.83 -3.28
N ASN A 47 0.26 18.30 -2.55
CA ASN A 47 -0.08 18.76 -1.20
C ASN A 47 -0.94 17.73 -0.45
N SER A 48 -1.21 17.96 0.83
CA SER A 48 -2.00 17.07 1.67
C SER A 48 -3.50 17.01 1.29
N ASN A 49 -4.03 18.00 0.57
CA ASN A 49 -5.41 17.93 0.05
C ASN A 49 -5.51 16.88 -1.06
N GLU A 50 -4.50 16.75 -1.93
CA GLU A 50 -4.47 15.69 -2.95
C GLU A 50 -4.47 14.30 -2.28
N LEU A 51 -3.73 14.12 -1.19
CA LEU A 51 -3.81 12.89 -0.40
C LEU A 51 -5.22 12.66 0.16
N LYS A 52 -5.85 13.71 0.68
CA LYS A 52 -7.22 13.64 1.21
C LYS A 52 -8.21 13.22 0.12
N ASP A 53 -8.10 13.79 -1.08
CA ASP A 53 -8.95 13.44 -2.23
C ASP A 53 -8.77 11.96 -2.61
N LEU A 54 -7.53 11.45 -2.60
CA LEU A 54 -7.26 10.02 -2.83
C LEU A 54 -7.90 9.14 -1.77
N ILE A 55 -7.80 9.51 -0.49
CA ILE A 55 -8.42 8.79 0.62
C ILE A 55 -9.95 8.80 0.47
N ASP A 56 -10.55 9.91 0.10
CA ASP A 56 -12.01 10.02 -0.08
C ASP A 56 -12.52 9.16 -1.23
N MET A 57 -11.76 9.08 -2.34
CA MET A 57 -12.06 8.21 -3.48
C MET A 57 -11.76 6.73 -3.20
N SER A 58 -10.88 6.41 -2.24
CA SER A 58 -10.45 5.03 -1.95
C SER A 58 -11.61 4.17 -1.45
N SER A 59 -11.54 2.87 -1.67
CA SER A 59 -12.42 1.90 -1.02
C SER A 59 -11.96 1.58 0.40
N ASP A 60 -10.65 1.33 0.54
CA ASP A 60 -10.02 0.90 1.77
C ASP A 60 -8.73 1.70 1.97
N SER A 61 -8.59 2.34 3.12
CA SER A 61 -7.39 3.09 3.46
C SER A 61 -7.15 3.08 4.96
N PHE A 62 -5.92 2.75 5.35
CA PHE A 62 -5.55 2.57 6.75
C PHE A 62 -4.17 3.15 7.04
N TYR A 63 -3.92 3.45 8.30
CA TYR A 63 -2.60 3.81 8.81
C TYR A 63 -2.31 3.07 10.12
N ILE A 64 -1.04 2.96 10.42
CA ILE A 64 -0.56 2.34 11.65
C ILE A 64 0.20 3.37 12.46
N GLU A 65 -0.17 3.48 13.73
CA GLU A 65 0.57 4.21 14.75
C GLU A 65 1.33 3.28 15.66
N LYS A 66 2.49 3.75 16.12
CA LYS A 66 3.29 3.14 17.18
C LYS A 66 3.77 4.24 18.11
N LYS A 67 3.33 4.21 19.39
CA LYS A 67 3.67 5.24 20.38
C LYS A 67 3.40 6.66 19.84
N SER A 68 2.21 6.87 19.32
CA SER A 68 1.76 8.16 18.72
C SER A 68 2.57 8.64 17.52
N GLU A 69 3.38 7.78 16.89
CA GLU A 69 4.06 8.05 15.64
C GLU A 69 3.40 7.25 14.51
N ILE A 70 3.08 7.91 13.41
CA ILE A 70 2.62 7.22 12.19
C ILE A 70 3.82 6.52 11.55
N VAL A 71 3.73 5.18 11.47
CA VAL A 71 4.81 4.32 11.00
C VAL A 71 4.56 3.69 9.65
N GLY A 72 3.31 3.71 9.17
CA GLY A 72 2.94 3.21 7.85
C GLY A 72 1.51 3.51 7.47
N PHE A 73 1.21 3.44 6.19
CA PHE A 73 -0.13 3.62 5.64
C PHE A 73 -0.32 2.83 4.35
N ILE A 74 -1.59 2.63 3.96
CA ILE A 74 -2.00 1.97 2.72
C ILE A 74 -3.27 2.63 2.18
N VAL A 75 -3.36 2.77 0.84
CA VAL A 75 -4.54 3.29 0.13
C VAL A 75 -4.87 2.35 -1.02
N CYS A 76 -6.13 1.90 -1.08
CA CYS A 76 -6.60 0.93 -2.05
C CYS A 76 -7.88 1.40 -2.74
N PHE A 77 -8.10 0.92 -3.96
CA PHE A 77 -9.26 1.23 -4.78
C PHE A 77 -9.93 -0.04 -5.29
N ARG A 78 -11.26 -0.07 -5.23
CA ARG A 78 -12.08 -1.08 -5.88
C ARG A 78 -12.35 -0.70 -7.33
N GLU A 79 -12.91 -1.65 -8.08
CA GLU A 79 -13.45 -1.44 -9.41
C GLU A 79 -14.43 -0.25 -9.47
N ASN A 80 -14.52 0.39 -10.62
CA ASN A 80 -15.41 1.52 -10.90
C ASN A 80 -15.18 2.80 -10.09
N SER A 81 -14.00 2.94 -9.45
CA SER A 81 -13.58 4.21 -8.86
C SER A 81 -13.37 5.27 -9.95
N ILE A 82 -13.62 6.52 -9.61
CA ILE A 82 -13.32 7.68 -10.47
C ILE A 82 -11.83 8.01 -10.56
N TYR A 83 -10.97 7.24 -9.88
CA TYR A 83 -9.53 7.43 -9.84
C TYR A 83 -8.91 7.34 -11.24
N LYS A 84 -8.02 8.30 -11.58
CA LYS A 84 -7.50 8.47 -12.95
C LYS A 84 -6.08 7.93 -13.17
N SER A 85 -5.51 7.24 -12.19
CA SER A 85 -4.20 6.58 -12.38
C SER A 85 -4.24 5.63 -13.56
N GLN A 86 -3.24 5.72 -14.43
CA GLN A 86 -3.14 4.84 -15.60
C GLN A 86 -2.90 3.38 -15.20
N ASN A 87 -2.26 3.14 -14.04
CA ASN A 87 -2.06 1.79 -13.50
C ASN A 87 -3.39 1.22 -12.98
N TYR A 88 -4.17 2.01 -12.24
CA TYR A 88 -5.52 1.65 -11.83
C TYR A 88 -6.42 1.34 -13.04
N ILE A 89 -6.43 2.23 -14.06
CA ILE A 89 -7.23 2.06 -15.27
C ILE A 89 -6.87 0.76 -16.00
N HIS A 90 -5.59 0.34 -16.00
CA HIS A 90 -5.18 -0.94 -16.57
C HIS A 90 -5.95 -2.10 -15.92
N PHE A 91 -5.99 -2.17 -14.60
CA PHE A 91 -6.70 -3.24 -13.88
C PHE A 91 -8.21 -3.12 -14.00
N ASN A 92 -8.76 -1.90 -13.98
CA ASN A 92 -10.19 -1.65 -14.14
C ASN A 92 -10.74 -2.05 -15.52
N LYS A 93 -9.89 -2.05 -16.55
CA LYS A 93 -10.24 -2.60 -17.87
C LYS A 93 -10.10 -4.12 -17.97
N LYS A 94 -9.23 -4.69 -17.12
CA LYS A 94 -8.88 -6.12 -17.17
C LYS A 94 -9.81 -6.98 -16.33
N TYR A 95 -10.33 -6.45 -15.21
CA TYR A 95 -11.11 -7.20 -14.23
C TYR A 95 -12.41 -6.51 -13.87
N GLU A 96 -13.48 -7.28 -13.78
CA GLU A 96 -14.79 -6.79 -13.31
C GLU A 96 -14.79 -6.52 -11.80
N ARG A 97 -14.01 -7.33 -11.04
CA ARG A 97 -13.89 -7.22 -9.59
C ARG A 97 -12.44 -7.40 -9.16
N PHE A 98 -11.91 -6.40 -8.48
CA PHE A 98 -10.54 -6.43 -7.96
C PHE A 98 -10.35 -5.40 -6.84
N LEU A 99 -9.26 -5.52 -6.11
CA LEU A 99 -8.74 -4.49 -5.24
C LEU A 99 -7.36 -4.07 -5.75
N TYR A 100 -7.17 -2.80 -5.99
CA TYR A 100 -5.89 -2.24 -6.40
C TYR A 100 -5.24 -1.49 -5.25
N ILE A 101 -4.03 -1.90 -4.87
CA ILE A 101 -3.19 -1.20 -3.89
C ILE A 101 -2.42 -0.13 -4.63
N ASP A 102 -2.83 1.13 -4.47
CA ASP A 102 -2.23 2.29 -5.14
C ASP A 102 -0.93 2.71 -4.47
N ARG A 103 -0.95 2.80 -3.16
CA ARG A 103 0.22 3.18 -2.38
C ARG A 103 0.29 2.49 -1.04
N VAL A 104 1.47 2.14 -0.66
CA VAL A 104 1.82 1.69 0.67
C VAL A 104 3.14 2.33 1.07
N GLY A 105 3.18 2.95 2.23
CA GLY A 105 4.37 3.62 2.75
C GLY A 105 4.70 3.12 4.15
N ILE A 106 5.96 2.79 4.37
CA ILE A 106 6.50 2.44 5.70
C ILE A 106 7.64 3.40 6.01
N ARG A 107 7.62 3.98 7.20
CA ARG A 107 8.69 4.85 7.67
C ARG A 107 10.02 4.09 7.75
N LYS A 108 11.07 4.57 7.09
CA LYS A 108 12.38 3.87 6.91
C LYS A 108 12.94 3.25 8.19
N LYS A 109 12.89 3.97 9.34
CA LYS A 109 13.37 3.43 10.62
C LYS A 109 12.57 2.22 11.14
N HIS A 110 11.45 1.90 10.51
CA HIS A 110 10.58 0.76 10.80
C HIS A 110 10.58 -0.30 9.69
N ASP A 111 11.47 -0.20 8.71
CA ASP A 111 11.63 -1.21 7.68
C ASP A 111 11.97 -2.58 8.29
N ASN A 112 11.52 -3.64 7.61
CA ASN A 112 11.73 -5.04 8.01
C ASN A 112 11.20 -5.42 9.41
N LYS A 113 10.30 -4.61 9.99
CA LYS A 113 9.66 -4.87 11.30
C LYS A 113 8.23 -5.43 11.18
N GLY A 114 7.84 -5.92 10.00
CA GLY A 114 6.55 -6.57 9.78
C GLY A 114 5.37 -5.61 9.57
N ILE A 115 5.56 -4.29 9.57
CA ILE A 115 4.47 -3.30 9.43
C ILE A 115 3.78 -3.43 8.07
N GLY A 116 4.55 -3.57 6.98
CA GLY A 116 4.00 -3.79 5.65
C GLY A 116 3.20 -5.09 5.58
N THR A 117 3.70 -6.16 6.16
CA THR A 117 2.99 -7.44 6.26
C THR A 117 1.66 -7.26 6.99
N HIS A 118 1.65 -6.55 8.11
CA HIS A 118 0.44 -6.32 8.90
C HIS A 118 -0.63 -5.52 8.13
N LEU A 119 -0.24 -4.48 7.37
CA LEU A 119 -1.15 -3.75 6.49
C LEU A 119 -1.74 -4.66 5.40
N TYR A 120 -0.91 -5.45 4.73
CA TYR A 120 -1.36 -6.35 3.67
C TYR A 120 -2.25 -7.47 4.19
N GLU A 121 -1.91 -8.08 5.32
CA GLU A 121 -2.75 -9.11 5.97
C GLU A 121 -4.10 -8.54 6.37
N HIS A 122 -4.15 -7.32 6.89
CA HIS A 122 -5.42 -6.65 7.18
C HIS A 122 -6.27 -6.48 5.91
N ILE A 123 -5.66 -5.98 4.82
CA ILE A 123 -6.35 -5.84 3.52
C ILE A 123 -6.82 -7.20 3.00
N PHE A 124 -6.02 -8.25 3.12
CA PHE A 124 -6.43 -9.60 2.71
C PHE A 124 -7.62 -10.09 3.52
N ASN A 125 -7.58 -9.96 4.85
CA ASN A 125 -8.63 -10.43 5.75
C ASN A 125 -9.98 -9.76 5.49
N ILE A 126 -10.01 -8.43 5.30
CA ILE A 126 -11.27 -7.71 5.02
C ILE A 126 -11.82 -7.96 3.61
N ASN A 127 -11.02 -8.53 2.70
CA ASN A 127 -11.41 -8.83 1.33
C ASN A 127 -11.49 -10.33 1.01
N ASP A 128 -11.13 -11.21 1.94
CA ASP A 128 -11.09 -12.67 1.73
C ASP A 128 -12.49 -13.23 1.41
N GLU A 129 -13.50 -12.81 2.14
CA GLU A 129 -14.90 -13.20 1.92
C GLU A 129 -15.45 -12.79 0.55
N ASN A 130 -14.82 -11.79 -0.09
CA ASN A 130 -15.23 -11.28 -1.40
C ASN A 130 -14.57 -12.02 -2.57
N GLY A 131 -13.58 -12.87 -2.32
CA GLY A 131 -12.85 -13.58 -3.37
C GLY A 131 -12.16 -12.66 -4.38
N LEU A 132 -11.71 -11.48 -3.95
CA LEU A 132 -11.18 -10.45 -4.83
C LEU A 132 -9.76 -10.76 -5.29
N ARG A 133 -9.49 -10.48 -6.57
CA ARG A 133 -8.12 -10.36 -7.06
C ARG A 133 -7.49 -9.09 -6.50
N ILE A 134 -6.30 -9.21 -5.93
CA ILE A 134 -5.53 -8.08 -5.41
C ILE A 134 -4.43 -7.74 -6.39
N CYS A 135 -4.37 -6.49 -6.80
CA CYS A 135 -3.48 -5.97 -7.84
C CYS A 135 -2.63 -4.83 -7.27
N ALA A 136 -1.41 -4.72 -7.75
CA ALA A 136 -0.53 -3.59 -7.47
C ALA A 136 0.47 -3.38 -8.60
N GLU A 137 1.20 -2.29 -8.58
CA GLU A 137 2.42 -2.14 -9.36
C GLU A 137 3.62 -1.88 -8.48
N VAL A 138 4.78 -2.22 -8.99
CA VAL A 138 6.07 -1.98 -8.34
C VAL A 138 7.02 -1.36 -9.33
N ASN A 139 7.71 -0.31 -8.93
CA ASN A 139 8.72 0.36 -9.76
C ASN A 139 9.87 -0.59 -10.09
N ILE A 140 10.21 -0.69 -11.37
CA ILE A 140 11.42 -1.37 -11.86
C ILE A 140 12.43 -0.40 -12.47
N GLU A 141 11.99 0.82 -12.78
CA GLU A 141 12.83 1.99 -13.07
C GLU A 141 12.16 3.21 -12.42
N PRO A 142 12.78 3.84 -11.41
CA PRO A 142 13.92 3.36 -10.62
C PRO A 142 13.59 2.06 -9.88
N LYS A 143 14.60 1.18 -9.74
CA LYS A 143 14.38 -0.18 -9.24
C LYS A 143 14.02 -0.22 -7.75
N ASN A 144 12.88 -0.83 -7.41
CA ASN A 144 12.42 -1.08 -6.05
C ASN A 144 12.48 -2.58 -5.71
N GLU A 145 13.70 -3.11 -5.54
CA GLU A 145 13.89 -4.52 -5.22
C GLU A 145 13.26 -4.97 -3.90
N ILE A 146 13.21 -4.08 -2.92
CA ILE A 146 12.61 -4.37 -1.61
C ILE A 146 11.13 -4.67 -1.81
N SER A 147 10.43 -3.83 -2.57
CA SER A 147 9.00 -4.01 -2.85
C SER A 147 8.74 -5.24 -3.71
N LEU A 148 9.56 -5.52 -4.73
CA LEU A 148 9.42 -6.74 -5.54
C LEU A 148 9.52 -8.01 -4.69
N ARG A 149 10.56 -8.12 -3.85
CA ARG A 149 10.74 -9.26 -2.94
C ARG A 149 9.62 -9.36 -1.90
N PHE A 150 9.15 -8.22 -1.39
CA PHE A 150 8.03 -8.18 -0.47
C PHE A 150 6.76 -8.74 -1.11
N HIS A 151 6.38 -8.27 -2.31
CA HIS A 151 5.19 -8.76 -3.00
C HIS A 151 5.29 -10.26 -3.33
N GLN A 152 6.47 -10.73 -3.79
CA GLN A 152 6.71 -12.16 -4.02
C GLN A 152 6.49 -12.97 -2.74
N LYS A 153 7.05 -12.52 -1.60
CA LYS A 153 6.85 -13.16 -0.28
C LYS A 153 5.38 -13.17 0.15
N MET A 154 4.62 -12.11 -0.17
CA MET A 154 3.19 -12.01 0.11
C MET A 154 2.32 -12.85 -0.85
N GLY A 155 2.93 -13.57 -1.81
CA GLY A 155 2.26 -14.47 -2.73
C GLY A 155 1.74 -13.82 -4.00
N PHE A 156 2.17 -12.61 -4.32
CA PHE A 156 1.89 -11.98 -5.62
C PHE A 156 2.73 -12.63 -6.73
N LYS A 157 2.14 -12.69 -7.92
CA LYS A 157 2.79 -13.12 -9.16
C LYS A 157 2.96 -11.93 -10.08
N GLU A 158 4.12 -11.84 -10.72
CA GLU A 158 4.38 -10.86 -11.78
C GLU A 158 3.56 -11.22 -13.01
N THR A 159 2.94 -10.24 -13.67
CA THR A 159 2.06 -10.48 -14.82
C THR A 159 2.51 -9.75 -16.08
N SER A 160 2.85 -8.48 -15.99
CA SER A 160 3.31 -7.68 -17.14
C SER A 160 4.09 -6.46 -16.67
N GLU A 161 4.67 -5.75 -17.61
CA GLU A 161 5.42 -4.51 -17.38
C GLU A 161 4.80 -3.37 -18.21
N ARG A 162 4.96 -2.15 -17.70
CA ARG A 162 4.57 -0.95 -18.40
C ARG A 162 5.67 0.10 -18.32
N THR A 163 6.07 0.61 -19.47
CA THR A 163 6.90 1.80 -19.57
C THR A 163 5.99 3.03 -19.52
N ILE A 164 6.22 3.89 -18.53
CA ILE A 164 5.50 5.16 -18.37
C ILE A 164 6.23 6.27 -19.13
N ASN A 165 7.55 6.32 -18.99
CA ASN A 165 8.46 7.19 -19.74
C ASN A 165 9.87 6.60 -19.72
N ASN A 166 10.86 7.33 -20.25
CA ASN A 166 12.23 6.83 -20.41
C ASN A 166 12.93 6.44 -19.09
N ASN A 167 12.47 6.99 -17.94
CA ASN A 167 13.08 6.79 -16.62
C ASN A 167 12.11 6.17 -15.62
N TYR A 168 10.92 5.77 -16.07
CA TYR A 168 9.90 5.23 -15.18
C TYR A 168 9.18 4.04 -15.80
N LYS A 169 9.43 2.88 -15.22
CA LYS A 169 8.77 1.62 -15.55
C LYS A 169 8.21 0.95 -14.32
N VAL A 170 7.10 0.28 -14.48
CA VAL A 170 6.47 -0.51 -13.43
C VAL A 170 6.26 -1.94 -13.87
N LYS A 171 6.26 -2.83 -12.90
CA LYS A 171 5.83 -4.22 -13.01
C LYS A 171 4.48 -4.38 -12.33
N TYR A 172 3.53 -4.96 -13.04
CA TYR A 172 2.23 -5.32 -12.47
C TYR A 172 2.33 -6.66 -11.74
N VAL A 173 1.79 -6.70 -10.54
CA VAL A 173 1.77 -7.87 -9.68
C VAL A 173 0.35 -8.15 -9.21
N GLU A 174 0.00 -9.43 -9.15
CA GLU A 174 -1.36 -9.86 -8.85
C GLU A 174 -1.37 -11.05 -7.91
N LYS A 175 -2.36 -11.08 -7.03
CA LYS A 175 -2.64 -12.21 -6.13
C LYS A 175 -4.12 -12.56 -6.24
N ASN A 176 -4.43 -13.84 -6.48
CA ASN A 176 -5.79 -14.32 -6.36
C ASN A 176 -6.17 -14.36 -4.87
N ALA A 177 -7.45 -14.14 -4.57
CA ALA A 177 -8.00 -14.48 -3.28
C ALA A 177 -7.74 -15.96 -2.96
N ARG A 178 -7.68 -16.27 -1.71
CA ARG A 178 -7.58 -17.65 -1.23
C ARG A 178 -8.89 -18.40 -1.44
#